data_4d0eaa453714de7be9f00ef0380781e4
#
_entry.id   4d0eaa453714de7be9f00ef0380781e4
#
_cell.length_a   1.000
_cell.length_b   1.000
_cell.length_c   1.000
_cell.angle_alpha   90.00
_cell.angle_beta   90.00
_cell.angle_gamma   90.00
#
_symmetry.space_group_name_H-M   'P 1'
#
loop_
_entity.id
_entity.type
_entity.pdbx_description
1 polymer ?
#
loop_
_entity_poly.entity_id
_entity_poly.type
_entity_poly.pdbx_seq_one_letter_code
_entity_poly.pdbx_strand_id
1 'polypeptide(L)'
;MTNLNNKSDRTSEQVLFEKEIGKWLKKTRLSKTKVNPLTGRTMVVTQTKLAKHLGVTFQQIQKYESGTNGLGLFKFRQCCVFFNTNPRDVLEIIDVEMWNKKQHPIIEINKEKNDEEVTAKVSSYQALASGGYNEAINKEQNVEKD
;
A
#
# COMPACT_ATOMS: atom_id res chain seq x y z
N MET A 1 30.17 17.27 21.34
CA MET A 1 28.86 17.52 20.69
C MET A 1 28.73 16.56 19.52
N THR A 2 28.08 15.46 19.73
CA THR A 2 27.85 14.46 18.68
C THR A 2 26.67 14.92 17.82
N ASN A 3 26.96 15.30 16.57
CA ASN A 3 25.95 15.51 15.55
C ASN A 3 25.25 14.17 15.28
N LEU A 4 24.11 13.95 15.94
CA LEU A 4 23.17 12.92 15.59
C LEU A 4 22.42 13.34 14.31
N ASN A 5 23.11 13.35 13.19
CA ASN A 5 22.50 13.23 11.89
C ASN A 5 22.00 11.80 11.75
N ASN A 6 20.98 11.45 12.53
CA ASN A 6 20.16 10.27 12.31
C ASN A 6 19.31 10.51 11.04
N LYS A 7 19.94 10.47 9.89
CA LYS A 7 19.29 10.03 8.68
C LYS A 7 19.02 8.55 8.94
N SER A 8 17.83 8.22 9.46
CA SER A 8 17.46 6.86 9.82
C SER A 8 17.85 5.95 8.66
N ASP A 9 18.65 4.93 8.93
CA ASP A 9 19.01 3.89 7.99
C ASP A 9 17.75 3.11 7.60
N ARG A 10 16.95 3.72 6.70
CA ARG A 10 15.77 3.06 6.12
C ARG A 10 16.25 1.93 5.25
N THR A 11 15.70 0.75 5.46
CA THR A 11 15.99 -0.39 4.60
C THR A 11 15.53 -0.12 3.17
N SER A 12 16.15 -0.79 2.20
CA SER A 12 15.74 -0.71 0.79
C SER A 12 14.27 -1.11 0.61
N GLU A 13 13.81 -2.09 1.36
CA GLU A 13 12.41 -2.53 1.39
C GLU A 13 11.47 -1.44 1.91
N GLN A 14 11.83 -0.78 3.00
CA GLN A 14 11.05 0.34 3.54
C GLN A 14 10.95 1.48 2.53
N VAL A 15 12.03 1.85 1.88
CA VAL A 15 12.04 2.90 0.84
C VAL A 15 11.13 2.52 -0.33
N LEU A 16 11.14 1.26 -0.74
CA LEU A 16 10.26 0.76 -1.79
C LEU A 16 8.80 0.85 -1.38
N PHE A 17 8.46 0.36 -0.18
CA PHE A 17 7.11 0.41 0.37
C PHE A 17 6.57 1.84 0.45
N GLU A 18 7.37 2.78 0.95
CA GLU A 18 7.01 4.20 1.01
C GLU A 18 6.77 4.80 -0.38
N LYS A 19 7.55 4.40 -1.38
CA LYS A 19 7.33 4.80 -2.78
C LYS A 19 6.02 4.25 -3.35
N GLU A 20 5.69 2.99 -3.09
CA GLU A 20 4.45 2.40 -3.59
C GLU A 20 3.21 3.01 -2.91
N ILE A 21 3.26 3.26 -1.60
CA ILE A 21 2.21 4.04 -0.91
C ILE A 21 2.06 5.44 -1.51
N GLY A 22 3.17 6.11 -1.78
CA GLY A 22 3.14 7.44 -2.40
C GLY A 22 2.52 7.45 -3.79
N LYS A 23 2.83 6.46 -4.62
CA LYS A 23 2.21 6.27 -5.93
C LYS A 23 0.72 6.00 -5.83
N TRP A 24 0.31 5.11 -4.93
CA TRP A 24 -1.10 4.86 -4.66
C TRP A 24 -1.82 6.15 -4.27
N LEU A 25 -1.26 6.92 -3.32
CA LEU A 25 -1.82 8.17 -2.85
C LEU A 25 -2.06 9.16 -4.00
N LYS A 26 -1.03 9.36 -4.84
CA LYS A 26 -1.09 10.24 -6.01
C LYS A 26 -2.12 9.76 -7.02
N LYS A 27 -2.09 8.48 -7.38
CA LYS A 27 -3.03 7.86 -8.35
C LYS A 27 -4.47 8.00 -7.87
N THR A 28 -4.74 7.67 -6.60
CA THR A 28 -6.07 7.74 -6.00
C THR A 28 -6.56 9.18 -5.95
N ARG A 29 -5.71 10.14 -5.56
CA ARG A 29 -6.07 11.56 -5.55
C ARG A 29 -6.45 12.07 -6.94
N LEU A 30 -5.72 11.69 -7.96
CA LEU A 30 -5.97 12.11 -9.34
C LEU A 30 -7.20 11.41 -9.95
N SER A 31 -7.53 10.19 -9.51
CA SER A 31 -8.72 9.46 -9.97
C SER A 31 -10.02 9.97 -9.35
N LYS A 32 -9.97 10.64 -8.18
CA LYS A 32 -11.16 11.20 -7.53
C LYS A 32 -11.51 12.55 -8.15
N THR A 33 -12.48 12.51 -9.02
CA THR A 33 -12.98 13.71 -9.71
C THR A 33 -14.30 14.19 -9.10
N LYS A 34 -14.48 15.51 -9.10
CA LYS A 34 -15.77 16.16 -8.82
C LYS A 34 -16.12 17.09 -9.96
N VAL A 35 -17.38 17.09 -10.37
CA VAL A 35 -17.85 18.05 -11.34
C VAL A 35 -18.23 19.34 -10.62
N ASN A 36 -17.71 20.46 -11.09
CA ASN A 36 -18.11 21.77 -10.59
C ASN A 36 -19.56 22.05 -11.09
N PRO A 37 -20.55 22.20 -10.21
CA PRO A 37 -21.94 22.37 -10.61
C PRO A 37 -22.21 23.65 -11.40
N LEU A 38 -21.37 24.67 -11.25
CA LEU A 38 -21.52 25.97 -11.93
C LEU A 38 -20.89 25.99 -13.33
N THR A 39 -19.80 25.26 -13.52
CA THR A 39 -19.02 25.31 -14.77
C THR A 39 -19.04 24.01 -15.57
N GLY A 40 -19.61 22.92 -15.03
CA GLY A 40 -19.57 21.58 -15.62
C GLY A 40 -18.16 20.98 -15.72
N ARG A 41 -17.13 21.67 -15.24
CA ARG A 41 -15.75 21.19 -15.34
C ARG A 41 -15.46 20.10 -14.31
N THR A 42 -14.79 19.06 -14.75
CA THR A 42 -14.27 18.00 -13.89
C THR A 42 -13.00 18.51 -13.17
N MET A 43 -13.00 18.42 -11.85
CA MET A 43 -11.88 18.81 -11.02
C MET A 43 -11.38 17.60 -10.25
N VAL A 44 -10.06 17.40 -10.26
CA VAL A 44 -9.40 16.39 -9.41
C VAL A 44 -9.19 16.93 -7.99
N VAL A 45 -8.98 16.03 -7.03
CA VAL A 45 -8.58 16.43 -5.68
C VAL A 45 -7.16 17.01 -5.74
N THR A 46 -7.00 18.27 -5.34
CA THR A 46 -5.69 18.93 -5.31
C THR A 46 -4.88 18.47 -4.10
N GLN A 47 -3.55 18.57 -4.18
CA GLN A 47 -2.67 18.31 -3.04
C GLN A 47 -2.98 19.26 -1.86
N THR A 48 -3.32 20.50 -2.13
CA THR A 48 -3.73 21.48 -1.10
C THR A 48 -4.99 21.05 -0.36
N LYS A 49 -5.98 20.50 -1.07
CA LYS A 49 -7.21 19.99 -0.46
C LYS A 49 -6.94 18.79 0.44
N LEU A 50 -6.11 17.86 -0.02
CA LEU A 50 -5.69 16.71 0.76
C LEU A 50 -4.86 17.15 1.99
N ALA A 51 -3.94 18.10 1.82
CA ALA A 51 -3.13 18.66 2.91
C ALA A 51 -4.00 19.26 4.02
N LYS A 52 -5.01 20.05 3.65
CA LYS A 52 -5.97 20.62 4.60
C LYS A 52 -6.73 19.55 5.36
N HIS A 53 -7.16 18.48 4.68
CA HIS A 53 -7.88 17.38 5.34
C HIS A 53 -6.99 16.61 6.33
N LEU A 54 -5.73 16.37 5.96
CA LEU A 54 -4.78 15.65 6.81
C LEU A 54 -4.13 16.51 7.90
N GLY A 55 -4.37 17.83 7.90
CA GLY A 55 -3.71 18.75 8.83
C GLY A 55 -2.18 18.81 8.64
N VAL A 56 -1.72 18.80 7.39
CA VAL A 56 -0.30 18.87 7.03
C VAL A 56 -0.08 19.97 5.97
N THR A 57 1.18 20.29 5.69
CA THR A 57 1.52 21.25 4.64
C THR A 57 1.41 20.62 3.25
N PHE A 58 1.24 21.44 2.23
CA PHE A 58 1.30 21.04 0.83
C PHE A 58 2.61 20.32 0.48
N GLN A 59 3.75 20.85 0.97
CA GLN A 59 5.07 20.23 0.78
C GLN A 59 5.16 18.84 1.42
N GLN A 60 4.46 18.62 2.54
CA GLN A 60 4.42 17.30 3.15
C GLN A 60 3.65 16.30 2.28
N ILE A 61 2.56 16.72 1.63
CA ILE A 61 1.85 15.85 0.66
C ILE A 61 2.77 15.50 -0.52
N GLN A 62 3.53 16.46 -1.04
CA GLN A 62 4.51 16.19 -2.11
C GLN A 62 5.53 15.13 -1.69
N LYS A 63 6.04 15.23 -0.45
CA LYS A 63 6.99 14.25 0.12
C LYS A 63 6.36 12.87 0.31
N TYR A 64 5.09 12.80 0.70
CA TYR A 64 4.37 11.53 0.78
C TYR A 64 4.15 10.91 -0.61
N GLU A 65 3.70 11.70 -1.59
CA GLU A 65 3.45 11.22 -2.95
C GLU A 65 4.74 10.80 -3.71
N SER A 66 5.88 11.40 -3.36
CA SER A 66 7.19 11.01 -3.91
C SER A 66 7.84 9.83 -3.19
N GLY A 67 7.31 9.43 -2.03
CA GLY A 67 7.92 8.42 -1.16
C GLY A 67 9.21 8.90 -0.47
N THR A 68 9.47 10.22 -0.47
CA THR A 68 10.61 10.81 0.26
C THR A 68 10.42 10.73 1.76
N ASN A 69 9.19 10.89 2.22
CA ASN A 69 8.78 10.69 3.61
C ASN A 69 7.74 9.58 3.67
N GLY A 70 7.86 8.72 4.68
CA GLY A 70 6.87 7.70 4.98
C GLY A 70 5.55 8.30 5.45
N LEU A 71 4.45 7.72 5.01
CA LEU A 71 3.11 8.05 5.47
C LEU A 71 2.81 7.24 6.74
N GLY A 72 2.80 7.91 7.89
CA GLY A 72 2.48 7.24 9.15
C GLY A 72 1.09 6.59 9.14
N LEU A 73 0.93 5.50 9.88
CA LEU A 73 -0.27 4.65 9.88
C LEU A 73 -1.57 5.44 10.10
N PHE A 74 -1.56 6.41 11.02
CA PHE A 74 -2.73 7.24 11.27
C PHE A 74 -3.09 8.13 10.06
N LYS A 75 -2.09 8.73 9.42
CA LYS A 75 -2.29 9.53 8.20
C LYS A 75 -2.74 8.66 7.03
N PHE A 76 -2.20 7.46 6.91
CA PHE A 76 -2.65 6.46 5.94
C PHE A 76 -4.14 6.14 6.13
N ARG A 77 -4.58 5.85 7.37
CA ARG A 77 -5.99 5.64 7.68
C ARG A 77 -6.86 6.86 7.31
N GLN A 78 -6.41 8.09 7.63
CA GLN A 78 -7.12 9.31 7.24
C GLN A 78 -7.26 9.43 5.71
N CYS A 79 -6.23 9.08 4.94
CA CYS A 79 -6.31 9.04 3.48
C CYS A 79 -7.34 8.02 2.99
N CYS A 80 -7.35 6.81 3.55
CA CYS A 80 -8.32 5.78 3.20
C CYS A 80 -9.76 6.23 3.45
N VAL A 81 -10.03 6.86 4.59
CA VAL A 81 -11.34 7.44 4.89
C VAL A 81 -11.70 8.55 3.91
N PHE A 82 -10.78 9.46 3.64
CA PHE A 82 -10.99 10.58 2.71
C PHE A 82 -11.34 10.12 1.30
N PHE A 83 -10.68 9.07 0.83
CA PHE A 83 -10.90 8.53 -0.50
C PHE A 83 -11.97 7.43 -0.56
N ASN A 84 -12.56 7.08 0.58
CA ASN A 84 -13.51 5.97 0.72
C ASN A 84 -12.93 4.67 0.14
N THR A 85 -11.74 4.29 0.62
CA THR A 85 -11.03 3.06 0.27
C THR A 85 -10.79 2.22 1.51
N ASN A 86 -10.81 0.89 1.36
CA ASN A 86 -10.50 -0.01 2.45
C ASN A 86 -8.96 -0.09 2.62
N PRO A 87 -8.41 0.16 3.83
CA PRO A 87 -6.97 0.05 4.07
C PRO A 87 -6.37 -1.31 3.70
N ARG A 88 -7.11 -2.40 3.91
CA ARG A 88 -6.69 -3.75 3.56
C ARG A 88 -6.44 -3.88 2.06
N ASP A 89 -7.39 -3.44 1.23
CA ASP A 89 -7.28 -3.54 -0.22
C ASP A 89 -6.10 -2.72 -0.75
N VAL A 90 -5.83 -1.58 -0.12
CA VAL A 90 -4.66 -0.74 -0.46
C VAL A 90 -3.36 -1.45 -0.15
N LEU A 91 -3.24 -2.07 1.04
CA LEU A 91 -2.02 -2.80 1.42
C LEU A 91 -1.82 -4.03 0.53
N GLU A 92 -2.88 -4.75 0.19
CA GLU A 92 -2.83 -5.88 -0.74
C GLU A 92 -2.31 -5.47 -2.12
N ILE A 93 -2.79 -4.36 -2.67
CA ILE A 93 -2.29 -3.82 -3.94
C ILE A 93 -0.80 -3.47 -3.86
N ILE A 94 -0.37 -2.86 -2.75
CA ILE A 94 1.04 -2.48 -2.55
C ILE A 94 1.92 -3.72 -2.42
N ASP A 95 1.49 -4.74 -1.68
CA ASP A 95 2.23 -6.00 -1.53
C ASP A 95 2.39 -6.72 -2.87
N VAL A 96 1.35 -6.77 -3.69
CA VAL A 96 1.41 -7.34 -5.05
C VAL A 96 2.41 -6.56 -5.93
N GLU A 97 2.39 -5.23 -5.89
CA GLU A 97 3.33 -4.40 -6.65
C GLU A 97 4.79 -4.59 -6.20
N MET A 98 5.01 -4.73 -4.89
CA MET A 98 6.34 -5.01 -4.34
C MET A 98 6.82 -6.40 -4.75
N TRP A 99 5.94 -7.40 -4.70
CA TRP A 99 6.24 -8.77 -5.13
C TRP A 99 6.61 -8.83 -6.61
N ASN A 100 5.82 -8.20 -7.47
CA ASN A 100 6.06 -8.18 -8.92
C ASN A 100 7.38 -7.52 -9.30
N LYS A 101 7.91 -6.61 -8.48
CA LYS A 101 9.21 -5.98 -8.71
C LYS A 101 10.40 -6.85 -8.33
N LYS A 102 10.18 -8.10 -7.94
CA LYS A 102 11.23 -9.08 -7.56
C LYS A 102 12.20 -8.54 -6.49
N GLN A 103 11.74 -7.67 -5.61
CA GLN A 103 12.56 -7.07 -4.56
C GLN A 103 12.36 -7.74 -3.19
N HIS A 104 11.66 -8.87 -3.15
CA HIS A 104 11.54 -9.67 -1.94
C HIS A 104 12.74 -10.62 -1.86
N PRO A 105 13.61 -10.51 -0.82
CA PRO A 105 14.81 -11.36 -0.71
C PRO A 105 14.51 -12.86 -0.59
N ILE A 106 13.26 -13.24 -0.27
CA ILE A 106 12.81 -14.62 -0.20
C ILE A 106 12.80 -15.33 -1.56
N ILE A 107 12.70 -14.56 -2.68
CA ILE A 107 12.66 -15.15 -4.03
C ILE A 107 14.06 -15.50 -4.55
N GLU A 108 15.10 -14.77 -4.16
CA GLU A 108 16.46 -15.04 -4.63
C GLU A 108 17.04 -16.33 -4.03
N ILE A 109 16.65 -16.71 -2.82
CA ILE A 109 17.13 -17.93 -2.17
C ILE A 109 16.59 -19.21 -2.84
N ASN A 110 15.45 -19.13 -3.54
CA ASN A 110 14.77 -20.29 -4.12
C ASN A 110 15.03 -20.48 -5.62
N LYS A 111 15.78 -19.58 -6.29
CA LYS A 111 16.09 -19.73 -7.72
C LYS A 111 17.03 -20.89 -8.03
N GLU A 112 17.76 -21.41 -7.02
CA GLU A 112 18.66 -22.53 -7.19
C GLU A 112 18.06 -23.89 -6.82
N LYS A 113 16.86 -23.94 -6.27
CA LYS A 113 16.18 -25.20 -5.88
C LYS A 113 14.70 -25.19 -6.26
N ASN A 114 14.40 -25.76 -7.41
CA ASN A 114 13.09 -26.22 -7.89
C ASN A 114 12.02 -25.16 -8.21
N ASP A 115 11.83 -24.93 -9.51
CA ASP A 115 10.76 -24.13 -10.10
C ASP A 115 9.34 -24.58 -9.70
N GLU A 116 9.14 -25.86 -9.36
CA GLU A 116 7.86 -26.40 -8.95
C GLU A 116 7.42 -25.97 -7.53
N GLU A 117 8.36 -25.87 -6.58
CA GLU A 117 8.03 -25.48 -5.20
C GLU A 117 7.75 -23.98 -5.08
N VAL A 118 8.41 -23.15 -5.89
CA VAL A 118 8.18 -21.71 -5.96
C VAL A 118 6.80 -21.41 -6.56
N THR A 119 6.41 -22.15 -7.59
CA THR A 119 5.10 -22.01 -8.24
C THR A 119 3.97 -22.38 -7.27
N ALA A 120 4.14 -23.42 -6.47
CA ALA A 120 3.16 -23.84 -5.47
C ALA A 120 3.00 -22.79 -4.33
N LYS A 121 4.10 -22.18 -3.87
CA LYS A 121 4.05 -21.12 -2.85
C LYS A 121 3.44 -19.83 -3.38
N VAL A 122 3.78 -19.40 -4.58
CA VAL A 122 3.15 -18.24 -5.23
C VAL A 122 1.66 -18.47 -5.44
N SER A 123 1.25 -19.65 -5.85
CA SER A 123 -0.16 -20.01 -6.00
C SER A 123 -0.92 -19.99 -4.67
N SER A 124 -0.31 -20.44 -3.56
CA SER A 124 -0.93 -20.37 -2.23
C SER A 124 -1.07 -18.95 -1.70
N TYR A 125 -0.12 -18.06 -1.95
CA TYR A 125 -0.23 -16.63 -1.61
C TYR A 125 -1.27 -15.92 -2.48
N GLN A 126 -1.37 -16.24 -3.76
CA GLN A 126 -2.42 -15.72 -4.63
C GLN A 126 -3.82 -16.21 -4.23
N ALA A 127 -3.94 -17.46 -3.79
CA ALA A 127 -5.20 -18.01 -3.25
C ALA A 127 -5.60 -17.32 -1.93
N LEU A 128 -4.65 -16.98 -1.06
CA LEU A 128 -4.89 -16.20 0.16
C LEU A 128 -5.31 -14.77 -0.17
N ALA A 129 -4.70 -14.12 -1.17
CA ALA A 129 -5.03 -12.78 -1.62
C ALA A 129 -6.40 -12.71 -2.30
N SER A 130 -6.86 -13.80 -2.95
CA SER A 130 -8.16 -13.88 -3.64
C SER A 130 -9.34 -14.29 -2.74
N GLY A 131 -9.20 -14.25 -1.40
CA GLY A 131 -10.32 -14.45 -0.47
C GLY A 131 -10.47 -15.87 0.08
N GLY A 132 -9.52 -16.76 -0.16
CA GLY A 132 -9.51 -18.14 0.39
C GLY A 132 -9.38 -18.23 1.92
N TYR A 133 -9.21 -17.10 2.60
CA TYR A 133 -9.14 -17.05 4.07
C TYR A 133 -10.44 -17.51 4.74
N ASN A 134 -11.60 -17.30 4.10
CA ASN A 134 -12.89 -17.64 4.68
C ASN A 134 -13.25 -19.13 4.56
N GLU A 135 -12.69 -19.86 3.60
CA GLU A 135 -12.97 -21.31 3.46
C GLU A 135 -12.15 -22.18 4.42
N ALA A 136 -10.92 -21.76 4.76
CA ALA A 136 -10.09 -22.50 5.70
C ALA A 136 -10.64 -22.43 7.14
N ILE A 137 -11.15 -21.28 7.58
CA ILE A 137 -11.72 -21.10 8.91
C ILE A 137 -13.04 -21.89 9.08
N ASN A 138 -13.85 -21.99 8.02
CA ASN A 138 -15.10 -22.73 8.08
C ASN A 138 -14.91 -24.26 8.11
N LYS A 139 -13.77 -24.79 7.67
CA LYS A 139 -13.48 -26.22 7.76
C LYS A 139 -13.02 -26.66 9.15
N GLU A 140 -12.35 -25.81 9.90
CA GLU A 140 -11.91 -26.13 11.27
C GLU A 140 -13.07 -26.06 12.29
N GLN A 141 -14.10 -25.26 12.05
CA GLN A 141 -15.25 -25.16 12.94
C GLN A 141 -16.28 -26.29 12.79
N ASN A 142 -16.19 -27.10 11.74
CA ASN A 142 -17.11 -28.22 11.51
C ASN A 142 -16.58 -29.57 11.98
N VAL A 143 -15.40 -29.68 12.57
CA VAL A 143 -14.78 -30.93 13.04
C VAL A 143 -15.05 -31.20 14.53
N GLU A 144 -15.59 -30.25 15.29
CA GLU A 144 -15.86 -30.41 16.72
C GLU A 144 -17.35 -30.66 17.07
N LYS A 145 -18.14 -31.15 16.15
CA LYS A 145 -19.53 -31.58 16.46
C LYS A 145 -19.82 -32.96 15.86
N ASP A 146 -19.19 -33.99 16.45
CA ASP A 146 -19.71 -35.35 16.50
C ASP A 146 -19.20 -36.02 17.79
#